data_ee6880feb96dba5506e004d519164bf5
#
_entry.id   ee6880feb96dba5506e004d519164bf5
#
_cell.length_a   1.000
_cell.length_b   1.000
_cell.length_c   1.000
_cell.angle_alpha   90.00
_cell.angle_beta   90.00
_cell.angle_gamma   90.00
#
_symmetry.space_group_name_H-M   'P 1'
#
loop_
_entity.id
_entity.type
_entity.pdbx_description
1 polymer ?
#
loop_
_entity_poly.entity_id
_entity_poly.type
_entity_poly.pdbx_seq_one_letter_code
_entity_poly.pdbx_strand_id
1 'polypeptide(L)'
;MKFGIYTTFYNCERFIDKIFTSIESLNYDNFEWHITDDFSTDNTKNLVLERLEKSPLKNKIGYYEQSEKKQMYWKPNEFFDKTFDWIILIDADDDFDINFLNVYNTFLHDKDDVSLVSCDFIKINESDNSRHSISYVINNDIMSNKIKQYHPSCDYLNNISYSCFGHLRGFKNIVPSFDVDDMLACAEDSYHIFWSNSFGKYLHIPRPLYTWYLRDDSESHRKIVPANFNNNFKIGLDKLNQNDGGVDKMFNDIYIETSTLGSYDFKNLKGKKVSLWTRVLSQGQKETLQSLYYDINLVFNDINSEIHIYSLNYYNESDLDNLLQKTKGKQMMFYYQNQNHHETNEQKENELQSQLKKYLSIIGKYTGYSWWTYIRHFIIKS
;
A
#
# COMPACT_ATOMS: atom_id res chain seq x y z
N MET A 1 18.03 -9.85 1.57
CA MET A 1 18.08 -9.28 0.22
C MET A 1 18.68 -7.90 0.27
N LYS A 2 19.24 -7.40 -0.83
CA LYS A 2 19.74 -6.01 -0.96
C LYS A 2 18.71 -5.17 -1.71
N PHE A 3 18.25 -4.06 -1.10
CA PHE A 3 17.28 -3.16 -1.70
C PHE A 3 17.94 -1.87 -2.20
N GLY A 4 17.57 -1.43 -3.40
CA GLY A 4 17.84 -0.09 -3.90
C GLY A 4 16.60 0.77 -3.75
N ILE A 5 16.63 1.77 -2.90
CA ILE A 5 15.55 2.77 -2.80
C ILE A 5 15.84 3.88 -3.77
N TYR A 6 14.83 4.31 -4.51
CA TYR A 6 14.94 5.40 -5.47
C TYR A 6 13.90 6.48 -5.22
N THR A 7 14.34 7.74 -5.18
CA THR A 7 13.48 8.91 -4.97
C THR A 7 13.84 10.03 -5.93
N THR A 8 12.87 10.58 -6.63
CA THR A 8 13.04 11.79 -7.45
C THR A 8 12.60 13.01 -6.68
N PHE A 9 13.41 14.06 -6.70
CA PHE A 9 13.10 15.36 -6.11
C PHE A 9 12.85 16.39 -7.21
N TYR A 10 11.78 17.16 -7.05
CA TYR A 10 11.50 18.34 -7.86
C TYR A 10 10.71 19.36 -7.04
N ASN A 11 11.33 20.51 -6.73
CA ASN A 11 10.73 21.59 -5.94
C ASN A 11 10.04 21.08 -4.66
N CYS A 12 10.77 20.30 -3.87
CA CYS A 12 10.25 19.63 -2.67
C CYS A 12 10.98 20.05 -1.39
N GLU A 13 11.53 21.29 -1.34
CA GLU A 13 12.32 21.79 -0.21
C GLU A 13 11.67 21.56 1.16
N ARG A 14 10.34 21.64 1.25
CA ARG A 14 9.57 21.44 2.50
C ARG A 14 9.57 20.00 3.01
N PHE A 15 9.97 19.02 2.20
CA PHE A 15 9.93 17.60 2.53
C PHE A 15 11.31 16.98 2.81
N ILE A 16 12.40 17.69 2.50
CA ILE A 16 13.76 17.14 2.56
C ILE A 16 14.09 16.60 3.94
N ASP A 17 13.85 17.37 5.00
CA ASP A 17 14.13 16.91 6.37
C ASP A 17 13.31 15.68 6.76
N LYS A 18 12.05 15.65 6.34
CA LYS A 18 11.13 14.56 6.62
C LYS A 18 11.61 13.25 5.97
N ILE A 19 11.84 13.27 4.66
CA ILE A 19 12.24 12.06 3.92
C ILE A 19 13.61 11.53 4.38
N PHE A 20 14.59 12.40 4.63
CA PHE A 20 15.87 11.99 5.19
C PHE A 20 15.70 11.33 6.55
N THR A 21 14.91 11.93 7.47
CA THR A 21 14.65 11.35 8.79
C THR A 21 13.96 9.99 8.68
N SER A 22 13.02 9.84 7.77
CA SER A 22 12.31 8.57 7.54
C SER A 22 13.24 7.48 7.02
N ILE A 23 14.08 7.78 6.04
CA ILE A 23 15.07 6.83 5.49
C ILE A 23 16.14 6.47 6.53
N GLU A 24 16.65 7.46 7.28
CA GLU A 24 17.63 7.25 8.35
C GLU A 24 17.09 6.41 9.51
N SER A 25 15.76 6.38 9.66
CA SER A 25 15.06 5.59 10.69
C SER A 25 14.69 4.19 10.24
N LEU A 26 15.01 3.80 8.99
CA LEU A 26 14.70 2.46 8.48
C LEU A 26 15.34 1.38 9.36
N ASN A 27 14.55 0.41 9.75
CA ASN A 27 14.97 -0.70 10.60
C ASN A 27 15.47 -1.89 9.75
N TYR A 28 16.31 -1.61 8.76
CA TYR A 28 16.90 -2.58 7.84
C TYR A 28 18.26 -2.06 7.35
N ASP A 29 19.30 -2.88 7.34
CA ASP A 29 20.66 -2.40 7.07
C ASP A 29 21.11 -2.57 5.61
N ASN A 30 20.60 -3.57 4.90
CA ASN A 30 21.11 -3.94 3.57
C ASN A 30 20.35 -3.22 2.45
N PHE A 31 20.49 -1.88 2.42
CA PHE A 31 19.94 -1.04 1.36
C PHE A 31 20.89 0.10 0.97
N GLU A 32 20.66 0.67 -0.20
CA GLU A 32 21.20 1.95 -0.63
C GLU A 32 20.04 2.87 -1.06
N TRP A 33 20.20 4.17 -0.88
CA TRP A 33 19.20 5.16 -1.29
C TRP A 33 19.78 6.03 -2.42
N HIS A 34 19.09 6.13 -3.53
CA HIS A 34 19.46 6.91 -4.69
C HIS A 34 18.48 8.04 -4.91
N ILE A 35 18.99 9.26 -4.95
CA ILE A 35 18.24 10.50 -5.09
C ILE A 35 18.57 11.11 -6.43
N THR A 36 17.55 11.46 -7.21
CA THR A 36 17.73 12.31 -8.39
C THR A 36 17.02 13.64 -8.18
N ASP A 37 17.75 14.74 -8.28
CA ASP A 37 17.15 16.07 -8.40
C ASP A 37 16.82 16.34 -9.87
N ASP A 38 15.53 16.41 -10.18
CA ASP A 38 14.99 16.61 -11.54
C ASP A 38 14.92 18.10 -11.91
N PHE A 39 16.06 18.80 -11.75
CA PHE A 39 16.20 20.20 -12.08
C PHE A 39 15.34 21.13 -11.22
N SER A 40 15.42 21.00 -9.89
CA SER A 40 14.72 21.88 -8.95
C SER A 40 15.15 23.34 -9.07
N THR A 41 14.19 24.24 -8.92
CA THR A 41 14.38 25.70 -9.00
C THR A 41 14.22 26.41 -7.65
N ASP A 42 13.77 25.67 -6.62
CA ASP A 42 13.68 26.11 -5.22
C ASP A 42 14.97 25.76 -4.44
N ASN A 43 14.91 25.72 -3.11
CA ASN A 43 16.07 25.41 -2.29
C ASN A 43 16.33 23.89 -2.10
N THR A 44 15.58 23.02 -2.80
CA THR A 44 15.69 21.55 -2.68
C THR A 44 17.12 21.06 -2.75
N LYS A 45 17.86 21.43 -3.81
CA LYS A 45 19.26 21.01 -4.03
C LYS A 45 20.17 21.32 -2.84
N ASN A 46 20.13 22.57 -2.35
CA ASN A 46 21.00 22.97 -1.25
C ASN A 46 20.70 22.20 0.03
N LEU A 47 19.42 22.02 0.34
CA LEU A 47 18.97 21.26 1.51
C LEU A 47 19.36 19.79 1.41
N VAL A 48 19.25 19.17 0.23
CA VAL A 48 19.72 17.79 0.00
C VAL A 48 21.19 17.66 0.28
N LEU A 49 22.02 18.55 -0.30
CA LEU A 49 23.48 18.51 -0.11
C LEU A 49 23.85 18.73 1.37
N GLU A 50 23.18 19.64 2.06
CA GLU A 50 23.38 19.86 3.49
C GLU A 50 23.01 18.62 4.33
N ARG A 51 21.90 17.97 4.02
CA ARG A 51 21.47 16.74 4.70
C ARG A 51 22.41 15.57 4.42
N LEU A 52 22.88 15.42 3.18
CA LEU A 52 23.85 14.39 2.80
C LEU A 52 25.13 14.46 3.64
N GLU A 53 25.70 15.66 3.82
CA GLU A 53 26.92 15.84 4.62
C GLU A 53 26.72 15.43 6.09
N LYS A 54 25.53 15.61 6.62
CA LYS A 54 25.19 15.31 8.03
C LYS A 54 24.65 13.91 8.24
N SER A 55 24.24 13.21 7.19
CA SER A 55 23.57 11.94 7.28
C SER A 55 24.50 10.82 7.78
N PRO A 56 24.04 9.99 8.75
CA PRO A 56 24.76 8.78 9.12
C PRO A 56 24.82 7.75 7.98
N LEU A 57 23.96 7.90 6.98
CA LEU A 57 23.86 7.02 5.82
C LEU A 57 24.62 7.53 4.58
N LYS A 58 25.43 8.59 4.69
CA LYS A 58 26.05 9.23 3.53
C LYS A 58 26.82 8.28 2.59
N ASN A 59 27.40 7.21 3.11
CA ASN A 59 28.08 6.19 2.31
C ASN A 59 27.13 5.20 1.61
N LYS A 60 25.83 5.26 1.92
CA LYS A 60 24.76 4.46 1.30
C LYS A 60 23.85 5.29 0.41
N ILE A 61 24.14 6.59 0.25
CA ILE A 61 23.30 7.51 -0.54
C ILE A 61 24.02 7.92 -1.81
N GLY A 62 23.40 7.66 -2.95
CA GLY A 62 23.80 8.22 -4.25
C GLY A 62 22.97 9.46 -4.56
N TYR A 63 23.62 10.54 -5.02
CA TYR A 63 22.94 11.76 -5.46
C TYR A 63 23.29 12.08 -6.90
N TYR A 64 22.27 12.37 -7.70
CA TYR A 64 22.36 12.67 -9.12
C TYR A 64 21.58 13.95 -9.41
N GLU A 65 22.12 14.80 -10.26
CA GLU A 65 21.50 16.07 -10.65
C GLU A 65 21.24 16.08 -12.15
N GLN A 66 20.02 16.44 -12.54
CA GLN A 66 19.67 16.65 -13.94
C GLN A 66 20.04 18.06 -14.41
N SER A 67 20.53 18.16 -15.64
CA SER A 67 20.80 19.45 -16.29
C SER A 67 19.55 20.12 -16.88
N GLU A 68 18.46 19.38 -16.99
CA GLU A 68 17.14 19.81 -17.47
C GLU A 68 16.04 18.94 -16.84
N LYS A 69 14.82 19.45 -16.72
CA LYS A 69 13.70 18.67 -16.22
C LYS A 69 13.35 17.55 -17.18
N LYS A 70 13.53 16.30 -16.71
CA LYS A 70 13.27 15.10 -17.51
C LYS A 70 11.98 14.41 -17.13
N GLN A 71 11.61 14.36 -15.93
CA GLN A 71 10.37 13.84 -15.34
C GLN A 71 10.62 12.96 -14.11
N MET A 72 9.54 12.71 -13.33
CA MET A 72 9.58 12.08 -12.01
C MET A 72 10.29 10.73 -11.93
N TYR A 73 10.40 9.98 -13.02
CA TYR A 73 10.90 8.60 -12.97
C TYR A 73 12.14 8.33 -13.82
N TRP A 74 12.80 9.38 -14.27
CA TRP A 74 14.10 9.18 -14.90
C TRP A 74 15.08 8.62 -13.87
N LYS A 75 15.63 7.45 -14.16
CA LYS A 75 16.61 6.79 -13.33
C LYS A 75 17.92 6.72 -14.11
N PRO A 76 19.05 7.12 -13.49
CA PRO A 76 20.32 6.94 -14.14
C PRO A 76 20.56 5.46 -14.44
N ASN A 77 21.13 5.17 -15.61
CA ASN A 77 21.47 3.79 -15.99
C ASN A 77 22.37 3.13 -14.94
N GLU A 78 23.23 3.91 -14.31
CA GLU A 78 24.10 3.47 -13.21
C GLU A 78 23.33 2.91 -12.01
N PHE A 79 22.09 3.30 -11.81
CA PHE A 79 21.25 2.75 -10.75
C PHE A 79 20.87 1.29 -11.02
N PHE A 80 20.60 0.94 -12.29
CA PHE A 80 20.24 -0.41 -12.69
C PHE A 80 21.44 -1.36 -12.76
N ASP A 81 22.65 -0.82 -12.92
CA ASP A 81 23.88 -1.61 -12.93
C ASP A 81 24.31 -2.07 -11.53
N LYS A 82 23.59 -1.62 -10.48
CA LYS A 82 23.86 -2.04 -9.11
C LYS A 82 23.36 -3.44 -8.82
N THR A 83 24.02 -4.12 -7.90
CA THR A 83 23.68 -5.49 -7.45
C THR A 83 22.56 -5.49 -6.42
N PHE A 84 21.43 -4.86 -6.73
CA PHE A 84 20.23 -4.95 -5.93
C PHE A 84 19.41 -6.19 -6.30
N ASP A 85 18.78 -6.81 -5.32
CA ASP A 85 17.78 -7.83 -5.59
C ASP A 85 16.46 -7.19 -6.02
N TRP A 86 16.12 -6.07 -5.36
CA TRP A 86 14.88 -5.32 -5.57
C TRP A 86 15.12 -3.81 -5.60
N ILE A 87 14.35 -3.13 -6.42
CA ILE A 87 14.32 -1.67 -6.54
C ILE A 87 12.97 -1.18 -6.03
N ILE A 88 12.98 -0.23 -5.09
CA ILE A 88 11.78 0.32 -4.46
C ILE A 88 11.66 1.81 -4.81
N LEU A 89 10.49 2.22 -5.29
CA LEU A 89 10.19 3.63 -5.57
C LEU A 89 9.49 4.27 -4.36
N ILE A 90 10.00 5.41 -3.92
CA ILE A 90 9.43 6.21 -2.81
C ILE A 90 9.33 7.66 -3.29
N ASP A 91 8.15 8.25 -3.16
CA ASP A 91 7.95 9.66 -3.46
C ASP A 91 8.46 10.53 -2.31
N ALA A 92 9.05 11.69 -2.65
CA ALA A 92 9.74 12.56 -1.69
C ALA A 92 8.81 13.17 -0.64
N ASP A 93 7.53 13.29 -0.95
CA ASP A 93 6.51 13.98 -0.17
C ASP A 93 5.59 13.06 0.65
N ASP A 94 5.81 11.75 0.56
CA ASP A 94 5.02 10.74 1.24
C ASP A 94 5.70 10.17 2.49
N ASP A 95 5.06 9.21 3.15
CA ASP A 95 5.57 8.49 4.32
C ASP A 95 5.49 6.97 4.13
N PHE A 96 6.28 6.25 4.91
CA PHE A 96 6.28 4.79 4.92
C PHE A 96 6.56 4.23 6.33
N ASP A 97 6.19 2.97 6.56
CA ASP A 97 6.54 2.25 7.79
C ASP A 97 8.05 1.97 7.80
N ILE A 98 8.73 2.33 8.89
CA ILE A 98 10.18 2.13 9.02
C ILE A 98 10.64 0.67 8.92
N ASN A 99 9.72 -0.28 8.98
CA ASN A 99 10.00 -1.71 8.88
C ASN A 99 9.57 -2.30 7.53
N PHE A 100 9.16 -1.49 6.56
CA PHE A 100 8.64 -2.03 5.30
C PHE A 100 9.64 -2.95 4.58
N LEU A 101 10.94 -2.67 4.64
CA LEU A 101 11.96 -3.52 4.04
C LEU A 101 12.06 -4.88 4.73
N ASN A 102 11.85 -4.95 6.05
CA ASN A 102 11.77 -6.23 6.76
C ASN A 102 10.56 -7.05 6.30
N VAL A 103 9.41 -6.41 6.14
CA VAL A 103 8.20 -7.06 5.62
C VAL A 103 8.44 -7.56 4.19
N TYR A 104 8.97 -6.71 3.31
CA TYR A 104 9.30 -7.10 1.95
C TYR A 104 10.31 -8.24 1.92
N ASN A 105 11.40 -8.15 2.70
CA ASN A 105 12.39 -9.23 2.80
C ASN A 105 11.77 -10.56 3.24
N THR A 106 10.83 -10.53 4.21
CA THR A 106 10.15 -11.73 4.70
C THR A 106 9.30 -12.40 3.64
N PHE A 107 8.52 -11.62 2.89
CA PHE A 107 7.53 -12.16 1.95
C PHE A 107 8.06 -12.33 0.51
N LEU A 108 9.19 -11.72 0.17
CA LEU A 108 9.86 -11.89 -1.13
C LEU A 108 10.96 -12.96 -1.12
N HIS A 109 11.42 -13.34 0.07
CA HIS A 109 12.39 -14.42 0.19
C HIS A 109 11.83 -15.71 -0.41
N ASP A 110 12.62 -16.41 -1.19
CA ASP A 110 12.22 -17.64 -1.90
C ASP A 110 11.06 -17.47 -2.91
N LYS A 111 10.81 -16.25 -3.39
CA LYS A 111 9.82 -15.92 -4.41
C LYS A 111 10.48 -15.59 -5.74
N ASP A 112 11.02 -16.62 -6.42
CA ASP A 112 11.75 -16.44 -7.68
C ASP A 112 10.85 -16.03 -8.84
N ASP A 113 9.57 -16.39 -8.77
CA ASP A 113 8.55 -16.11 -9.77
C ASP A 113 7.82 -14.75 -9.60
N VAL A 114 8.16 -13.99 -8.56
CA VAL A 114 7.63 -12.63 -8.33
C VAL A 114 8.57 -11.60 -8.89
N SER A 115 8.05 -10.65 -9.66
CA SER A 115 8.80 -9.54 -10.27
C SER A 115 8.32 -8.15 -9.84
N LEU A 116 7.12 -8.07 -9.26
CA LEU A 116 6.49 -6.84 -8.81
C LEU A 116 5.91 -7.05 -7.43
N VAL A 117 6.12 -6.09 -6.52
CA VAL A 117 5.52 -6.04 -5.19
C VAL A 117 4.92 -4.67 -4.91
N SER A 118 3.82 -4.62 -4.20
CA SER A 118 3.31 -3.42 -3.56
C SER A 118 2.58 -3.75 -2.26
N CYS A 119 2.06 -2.74 -1.57
CA CYS A 119 1.33 -2.94 -0.33
C CYS A 119 0.04 -2.11 -0.29
N ASP A 120 -0.78 -2.34 0.71
CA ASP A 120 -1.84 -1.42 1.08
C ASP A 120 -1.25 -0.07 1.50
N PHE A 121 -2.04 0.99 1.44
CA PHE A 121 -1.60 2.31 1.85
C PHE A 121 -2.70 3.10 2.56
N ILE A 122 -2.28 4.12 3.28
CA ILE A 122 -3.15 5.10 3.89
C ILE A 122 -3.15 6.34 3.00
N LYS A 123 -4.33 6.78 2.56
CA LYS A 123 -4.51 8.06 1.89
C LYS A 123 -4.90 9.10 2.93
N ILE A 124 -4.16 10.19 2.99
CA ILE A 124 -4.49 11.36 3.80
C ILE A 124 -4.77 12.54 2.86
N ASN A 125 -5.94 13.13 2.97
CA ASN A 125 -6.24 14.38 2.29
C ASN A 125 -5.87 15.55 3.21
N GLU A 126 -4.86 16.34 2.83
CA GLU A 126 -4.39 17.46 3.66
C GLU A 126 -5.40 18.60 3.77
N SER A 127 -6.33 18.75 2.81
CA SER A 127 -7.31 19.86 2.83
C SER A 127 -8.36 19.71 3.94
N ASP A 128 -8.74 18.48 4.29
CA ASP A 128 -9.77 18.17 5.29
C ASP A 128 -9.29 17.22 6.40
N ASN A 129 -8.02 16.83 6.36
CA ASN A 129 -7.40 15.83 7.25
C ASN A 129 -8.13 14.48 7.26
N SER A 130 -8.90 14.17 6.22
CA SER A 130 -9.54 12.87 6.10
C SER A 130 -8.50 11.78 5.85
N ARG A 131 -8.71 10.61 6.49
CA ARG A 131 -7.79 9.47 6.41
C ARG A 131 -8.55 8.23 5.97
N HIS A 132 -8.08 7.58 4.91
CA HIS A 132 -8.66 6.37 4.36
C HIS A 132 -7.59 5.29 4.23
N SER A 133 -7.84 4.10 4.80
CA SER A 133 -7.04 2.92 4.51
C SER A 133 -7.51 2.35 3.17
N ILE A 134 -6.58 2.17 2.23
CA ILE A 134 -6.87 1.64 0.91
C ILE A 134 -6.17 0.29 0.78
N SER A 135 -6.98 -0.75 0.62
CA SER A 135 -6.51 -2.09 0.35
C SER A 135 -6.92 -2.48 -1.06
N TYR A 136 -5.94 -2.81 -1.87
CA TYR A 136 -6.19 -3.39 -3.19
C TYR A 136 -6.00 -4.89 -3.14
N VAL A 137 -7.03 -5.58 -2.67
CA VAL A 137 -7.07 -7.02 -2.88
C VAL A 137 -7.48 -7.27 -4.31
N ILE A 138 -6.51 -7.68 -5.05
CA ILE A 138 -6.71 -8.02 -6.46
C ILE A 138 -7.38 -9.39 -6.50
N ASN A 139 -8.66 -9.39 -6.87
CA ASN A 139 -9.29 -10.61 -7.33
C ASN A 139 -8.70 -10.94 -8.70
N ASN A 140 -7.94 -12.04 -8.80
CA ASN A 140 -7.30 -12.48 -10.03
C ASN A 140 -8.25 -12.60 -11.23
N ASP A 141 -9.51 -12.96 -10.98
CA ASP A 141 -10.51 -13.09 -12.04
C ASP A 141 -10.86 -11.72 -12.63
N ILE A 142 -10.76 -10.66 -11.83
CA ILE A 142 -10.93 -9.28 -12.29
C ILE A 142 -9.73 -8.85 -13.12
N MET A 143 -8.49 -9.13 -12.67
CA MET A 143 -7.28 -8.75 -13.40
C MET A 143 -7.14 -9.51 -14.72
N SER A 144 -7.18 -10.85 -14.68
CA SER A 144 -7.02 -11.65 -15.88
C SER A 144 -8.15 -11.46 -16.89
N ASN A 145 -9.39 -11.31 -16.46
CA ASN A 145 -10.51 -11.11 -17.36
C ASN A 145 -10.63 -9.65 -17.82
N LYS A 146 -10.35 -8.67 -16.98
CA LYS A 146 -10.37 -7.26 -17.38
C LYS A 146 -9.19 -6.94 -18.30
N ILE A 147 -7.98 -7.33 -18.01
CA ILE A 147 -6.82 -7.09 -18.88
C ILE A 147 -7.02 -7.74 -20.26
N LYS A 148 -7.58 -8.95 -20.33
CA LYS A 148 -7.88 -9.63 -21.60
C LYS A 148 -9.06 -9.03 -22.39
N GLN A 149 -9.96 -8.29 -21.76
CA GLN A 149 -11.15 -7.69 -22.40
C GLN A 149 -10.96 -6.25 -22.86
N TYR A 150 -9.82 -5.61 -22.55
CA TYR A 150 -9.67 -4.17 -22.78
C TYR A 150 -9.25 -3.80 -24.19
N HIS A 151 -10.13 -3.02 -24.82
CA HIS A 151 -9.80 -2.12 -25.93
C HIS A 151 -9.26 -0.80 -25.36
N PRO A 152 -8.21 -0.21 -25.96
CA PRO A 152 -7.60 1.01 -25.46
C PRO A 152 -8.48 2.24 -25.69
N SER A 153 -9.44 2.49 -24.83
CA SER A 153 -10.09 3.82 -24.71
C SER A 153 -9.57 4.50 -23.45
N CYS A 154 -9.19 5.78 -23.58
CA CYS A 154 -8.54 6.56 -22.52
C CYS A 154 -9.30 6.60 -21.19
N ASP A 155 -10.63 6.59 -21.22
CA ASP A 155 -11.46 6.70 -20.01
C ASP A 155 -11.39 5.45 -19.12
N TYR A 156 -11.03 4.36 -19.72
CA TYR A 156 -10.95 3.07 -19.02
C TYR A 156 -9.62 2.88 -18.32
N LEU A 157 -8.55 3.43 -18.85
CA LEU A 157 -7.18 3.32 -18.34
C LEU A 157 -7.04 4.00 -16.98
N ASN A 158 -7.69 5.15 -16.80
CA ASN A 158 -7.70 5.85 -15.51
C ASN A 158 -8.32 5.03 -14.39
N ASN A 159 -9.30 4.17 -14.69
CA ASN A 159 -9.97 3.35 -13.69
C ASN A 159 -9.19 2.07 -13.32
N ILE A 160 -8.34 1.55 -14.22
CA ILE A 160 -7.57 0.32 -13.94
C ILE A 160 -6.23 0.63 -13.29
N SER A 161 -5.51 1.63 -13.78
CA SER A 161 -4.15 1.92 -13.32
C SER A 161 -4.08 2.28 -11.84
N TYR A 162 -5.07 3.00 -11.35
CA TYR A 162 -5.13 3.41 -9.94
C TYR A 162 -5.84 2.42 -9.02
N SER A 163 -6.66 1.52 -9.56
CA SER A 163 -7.50 0.64 -8.75
C SER A 163 -6.92 -0.75 -8.50
N CYS A 164 -5.82 -1.12 -9.15
CA CYS A 164 -5.33 -2.49 -9.14
C CYS A 164 -4.00 -2.70 -8.42
N PHE A 165 -3.21 -1.64 -8.17
CA PHE A 165 -1.87 -1.75 -7.62
C PHE A 165 -1.64 -0.72 -6.52
N GLY A 166 -1.15 -1.18 -5.36
CA GLY A 166 -0.84 -0.33 -4.22
C GLY A 166 0.40 0.55 -4.43
N HIS A 167 0.68 1.39 -3.46
CA HIS A 167 1.91 2.18 -3.38
C HIS A 167 3.09 1.36 -2.83
N LEU A 168 4.22 2.04 -2.66
CA LEU A 168 5.50 1.47 -2.24
C LEU A 168 5.91 0.34 -3.21
N ARG A 169 5.85 0.67 -4.50
CA ARG A 169 6.11 -0.29 -5.58
C ARG A 169 7.57 -0.72 -5.58
N GLY A 170 7.77 -2.02 -5.58
CA GLY A 170 9.07 -2.64 -5.76
C GLY A 170 9.07 -3.57 -6.97
N PHE A 171 10.16 -3.57 -7.72
CA PHE A 171 10.35 -4.50 -8.82
C PHE A 171 11.70 -5.21 -8.70
N LYS A 172 11.70 -6.49 -9.07
CA LYS A 172 12.89 -7.33 -9.06
C LYS A 172 13.90 -6.80 -10.07
N ASN A 173 15.17 -6.72 -9.72
CA ASN A 173 16.20 -6.14 -10.57
C ASN A 173 16.63 -7.00 -11.78
N ILE A 174 15.77 -7.92 -12.18
CA ILE A 174 15.85 -8.64 -13.47
C ILE A 174 15.05 -7.93 -14.57
N VAL A 175 14.19 -6.98 -14.18
CA VAL A 175 13.39 -6.21 -15.13
C VAL A 175 14.33 -5.25 -15.87
N PRO A 176 14.44 -5.35 -17.21
CA PRO A 176 15.31 -4.46 -17.97
C PRO A 176 14.98 -2.99 -17.72
N SER A 177 16.02 -2.15 -17.71
CA SER A 177 15.82 -0.70 -17.69
C SER A 177 14.96 -0.27 -18.87
N PHE A 178 14.05 0.66 -18.62
CA PHE A 178 13.23 1.22 -19.69
C PHE A 178 14.07 2.16 -20.53
N ASP A 179 13.80 2.19 -21.82
CA ASP A 179 14.29 3.28 -22.66
C ASP A 179 13.47 4.53 -22.30
N VAL A 180 14.12 5.48 -21.63
CA VAL A 180 13.46 6.60 -20.95
C VAL A 180 13.08 7.69 -21.93
N ASP A 181 13.66 7.72 -23.11
CA ASP A 181 13.41 8.75 -24.13
C ASP A 181 11.94 8.72 -24.64
N ASP A 182 11.26 7.60 -24.44
CA ASP A 182 9.84 7.42 -24.78
C ASP A 182 8.89 7.56 -23.58
N MET A 183 9.38 7.87 -22.40
CA MET A 183 8.57 7.86 -21.18
C MET A 183 7.73 9.13 -21.01
N LEU A 184 6.56 8.89 -20.54
CA LEU A 184 5.43 9.78 -20.39
C LEU A 184 5.57 10.75 -19.23
N ALA A 185 5.04 11.94 -19.44
CA ALA A 185 4.89 12.93 -18.39
C ALA A 185 3.83 12.56 -17.33
N CYS A 186 3.07 11.49 -17.53
CA CYS A 186 2.13 10.94 -16.53
C CYS A 186 1.77 9.49 -16.85
N ALA A 187 1.32 8.75 -15.84
CA ALA A 187 0.96 7.32 -15.91
C ALA A 187 2.12 6.35 -16.17
N GLU A 188 3.35 6.82 -16.00
CA GLU A 188 4.56 6.00 -15.91
C GLU A 188 4.41 4.89 -14.90
N ASP A 189 3.70 5.12 -13.80
CA ASP A 189 3.32 4.14 -12.80
C ASP A 189 2.67 2.89 -13.41
N SER A 190 1.67 3.10 -14.24
CA SER A 190 0.94 2.02 -14.89
C SER A 190 1.84 1.24 -15.84
N TYR A 191 2.71 1.96 -16.57
CA TYR A 191 3.66 1.34 -17.46
C TYR A 191 4.65 0.47 -16.71
N HIS A 192 5.27 0.99 -15.64
CA HIS A 192 6.19 0.23 -14.78
C HIS A 192 5.54 -1.03 -14.21
N ILE A 193 4.31 -0.92 -13.77
CA ILE A 193 3.54 -2.03 -13.20
C ILE A 193 3.32 -3.14 -14.24
N PHE A 194 2.79 -2.79 -15.41
CA PHE A 194 2.53 -3.77 -16.46
C PHE A 194 3.82 -4.36 -17.03
N TRP A 195 4.83 -3.52 -17.23
CA TRP A 195 6.13 -3.98 -17.68
C TRP A 195 6.74 -4.98 -16.69
N SER A 196 6.79 -4.65 -15.41
CA SER A 196 7.36 -5.53 -14.39
C SER A 196 6.58 -6.84 -14.28
N ASN A 197 5.24 -6.79 -14.29
CA ASN A 197 4.40 -7.98 -14.22
C ASN A 197 4.53 -8.89 -15.47
N SER A 198 5.08 -8.39 -16.56
CA SER A 198 5.39 -9.24 -17.73
C SER A 198 6.61 -10.14 -17.55
N PHE A 199 7.42 -9.94 -16.49
CA PHE A 199 8.59 -10.77 -16.19
C PHE A 199 8.38 -11.74 -15.02
N GLY A 200 7.25 -11.65 -14.33
CA GLY A 200 6.91 -12.52 -13.23
C GLY A 200 5.58 -12.12 -12.61
N LYS A 201 5.24 -12.72 -11.48
CA LYS A 201 3.99 -12.45 -10.78
C LYS A 201 4.04 -11.14 -9.99
N TYR A 202 2.87 -10.58 -9.75
CA TYR A 202 2.65 -9.51 -8.79
C TYR A 202 2.29 -10.08 -7.42
N LEU A 203 2.99 -9.62 -6.39
CA LEU A 203 2.70 -9.91 -4.98
C LEU A 203 2.15 -8.64 -4.32
N HIS A 204 0.93 -8.70 -3.81
CA HIS A 204 0.36 -7.65 -2.99
C HIS A 204 0.48 -8.01 -1.51
N ILE A 205 1.11 -7.14 -0.72
CA ILE A 205 1.22 -7.29 0.74
C ILE A 205 0.06 -6.54 1.39
N PRO A 206 -0.90 -7.24 2.02
CA PRO A 206 -2.13 -6.64 2.54
C PRO A 206 -1.90 -5.98 3.91
N ARG A 207 -0.92 -5.09 3.97
CA ARG A 207 -0.60 -4.24 5.12
C ARG A 207 -0.34 -2.81 4.64
N PRO A 208 -0.89 -1.77 5.29
CA PRO A 208 -0.63 -0.38 4.94
C PRO A 208 0.79 0.03 5.41
N LEU A 209 1.76 -0.15 4.51
CA LEU A 209 3.17 0.20 4.75
C LEU A 209 3.53 1.57 4.17
N TYR A 210 2.60 2.24 3.51
CA TYR A 210 2.79 3.53 2.87
C TYR A 210 1.68 4.51 3.26
N THR A 211 2.01 5.81 3.30
CA THR A 211 1.03 6.88 3.50
C THR A 211 1.17 7.88 2.37
N TRP A 212 0.16 7.93 1.52
CA TRP A 212 0.05 8.87 0.43
C TRP A 212 -0.69 10.14 0.88
N TYR A 213 -0.06 11.30 0.68
CA TYR A 213 -0.66 12.59 0.98
C TYR A 213 -1.24 13.23 -0.27
N LEU A 214 -2.56 13.37 -0.33
CA LEU A 214 -3.24 14.08 -1.39
C LEU A 214 -3.21 15.58 -1.07
N ARG A 215 -2.57 16.36 -1.93
CA ARG A 215 -2.40 17.81 -1.82
C ARG A 215 -2.93 18.50 -3.05
N ASP A 216 -3.41 19.73 -2.89
CA ASP A 216 -3.94 20.55 -4.02
C ASP A 216 -2.84 20.91 -5.03
N ASP A 217 -1.59 21.00 -4.59
CA ASP A 217 -0.42 21.33 -5.41
C ASP A 217 0.33 20.10 -5.97
N SER A 218 -0.17 18.89 -5.73
CA SER A 218 0.47 17.66 -6.22
C SER A 218 0.36 17.51 -7.75
N GLU A 219 1.36 16.87 -8.35
CA GLU A 219 1.33 16.52 -9.78
C GLU A 219 0.12 15.64 -10.15
N SER A 220 -0.38 14.84 -9.22
CA SER A 220 -1.58 14.00 -9.39
C SER A 220 -2.85 14.77 -9.75
N HIS A 221 -2.89 16.07 -9.46
CA HIS A 221 -4.00 16.96 -9.83
C HIS A 221 -3.86 17.61 -11.22
N ARG A 222 -2.71 17.47 -11.86
CA ARG A 222 -2.52 17.98 -13.21
C ARG A 222 -3.25 17.11 -14.21
N LYS A 223 -4.35 17.60 -14.74
CA LYS A 223 -5.24 16.89 -15.70
C LYS A 223 -4.68 16.79 -17.13
N ILE A 224 -3.36 16.81 -17.32
CA ILE A 224 -2.77 16.77 -18.67
C ILE A 224 -2.35 15.31 -18.93
N VAL A 225 -3.13 14.60 -19.72
CA VAL A 225 -2.77 13.29 -20.27
C VAL A 225 -1.92 13.52 -21.53
N PRO A 226 -0.65 13.13 -21.57
CA PRO A 226 0.19 13.27 -22.75
C PRO A 226 -0.34 12.46 -23.94
N ALA A 227 -0.08 12.95 -25.14
CA ALA A 227 -0.50 12.30 -26.39
C ALA A 227 0.05 10.84 -26.53
N ASN A 228 1.18 10.54 -25.91
CA ASN A 228 1.85 9.22 -25.99
C ASN A 228 1.37 8.19 -24.97
N PHE A 229 0.51 8.58 -24.02
CA PHE A 229 0.01 7.72 -22.95
C PHE A 229 -0.53 6.38 -23.48
N ASN A 230 -1.37 6.44 -24.50
CA ASN A 230 -2.00 5.26 -25.09
C ASN A 230 -1.00 4.29 -25.73
N ASN A 231 0.10 4.78 -26.31
CA ASN A 231 1.09 3.93 -26.97
C ASN A 231 1.90 3.13 -25.94
N ASN A 232 2.34 3.76 -24.87
CA ASN A 232 3.18 3.10 -23.87
C ASN A 232 2.37 2.15 -23.00
N PHE A 233 1.13 2.52 -22.68
CA PHE A 233 0.19 1.60 -22.04
C PHE A 233 -0.05 0.36 -22.90
N LYS A 234 -0.25 0.53 -24.22
CA LYS A 234 -0.40 -0.56 -25.14
C LYS A 234 0.84 -1.47 -25.17
N ILE A 235 2.04 -0.91 -25.18
CA ILE A 235 3.29 -1.68 -25.14
C ILE A 235 3.37 -2.50 -23.84
N GLY A 236 3.08 -1.90 -22.69
CA GLY A 236 3.06 -2.60 -21.40
C GLY A 236 2.02 -3.73 -21.36
N LEU A 237 0.82 -3.46 -21.89
CA LEU A 237 -0.26 -4.43 -21.97
C LEU A 237 0.07 -5.59 -22.95
N ASP A 238 0.65 -5.29 -24.10
CA ASP A 238 1.07 -6.31 -25.07
C ASP A 238 2.17 -7.21 -24.47
N LYS A 239 3.08 -6.65 -23.67
CA LYS A 239 4.09 -7.42 -22.95
C LYS A 239 3.48 -8.32 -21.87
N LEU A 240 2.56 -7.80 -21.07
CA LEU A 240 1.84 -8.59 -20.06
C LEU A 240 1.09 -9.75 -20.71
N ASN A 241 0.40 -9.51 -21.84
CA ASN A 241 -0.33 -10.55 -22.57
C ASN A 241 0.59 -11.63 -23.16
N GLN A 242 1.85 -11.29 -23.48
CA GLN A 242 2.83 -12.25 -24.01
C GLN A 242 3.39 -13.18 -22.93
N ASN A 243 3.54 -12.70 -21.70
CA ASN A 243 4.29 -13.39 -20.65
C ASN A 243 3.43 -13.96 -19.51
N ASP A 244 2.12 -13.64 -19.48
CA ASP A 244 1.13 -14.17 -18.51
C ASP A 244 1.62 -14.15 -17.05
N GLY A 245 2.19 -13.00 -16.58
CA GLY A 245 2.81 -12.85 -15.26
C GLY A 245 1.88 -13.28 -14.11
N GLY A 246 0.64 -12.78 -14.12
CA GLY A 246 -0.36 -13.15 -13.13
C GLY A 246 -0.15 -12.50 -11.75
N VAL A 247 -0.87 -13.00 -10.78
CA VAL A 247 -0.85 -12.51 -9.39
C VAL A 247 -0.55 -13.65 -8.42
N ASP A 248 0.31 -13.43 -7.43
CA ASP A 248 0.51 -14.38 -6.33
C ASP A 248 -0.69 -14.32 -5.38
N LYS A 249 -1.30 -15.47 -5.12
CA LYS A 249 -2.51 -15.61 -4.27
C LYS A 249 -2.20 -15.83 -2.79
N MET A 250 -0.98 -15.61 -2.35
CA MET A 250 -0.51 -15.98 -1.02
C MET A 250 -1.42 -15.53 0.13
N PHE A 251 -2.12 -14.41 -0.02
CA PHE A 251 -2.93 -13.83 1.06
C PHE A 251 -4.44 -13.99 0.88
N ASN A 252 -4.91 -14.64 -0.19
CA ASN A 252 -6.36 -14.75 -0.45
C ASN A 252 -7.12 -15.42 0.69
N ASP A 253 -6.51 -16.43 1.33
CA ASP A 253 -7.14 -17.19 2.41
C ASP A 253 -7.34 -16.42 3.71
N ILE A 254 -6.63 -15.29 3.88
CA ILE A 254 -6.65 -14.47 5.10
C ILE A 254 -7.06 -13.02 4.79
N TYR A 255 -7.72 -12.79 3.68
CA TYR A 255 -8.06 -11.47 3.18
C TYR A 255 -8.89 -10.63 4.16
N ILE A 256 -9.91 -11.22 4.78
CA ILE A 256 -10.76 -10.49 5.74
C ILE A 256 -9.96 -10.12 6.98
N GLU A 257 -9.10 -11.02 7.45
CA GLU A 257 -8.23 -10.80 8.61
C GLU A 257 -7.23 -9.68 8.37
N THR A 258 -6.59 -9.67 7.19
CA THR A 258 -5.64 -8.61 6.82
C THR A 258 -6.35 -7.27 6.63
N SER A 259 -7.52 -7.24 6.00
CA SER A 259 -8.33 -6.03 5.87
C SER A 259 -8.81 -5.51 7.23
N THR A 260 -9.19 -6.41 8.14
CA THR A 260 -9.56 -6.05 9.51
C THR A 260 -8.39 -5.40 10.24
N LEU A 261 -7.22 -6.02 10.22
CA LEU A 261 -6.02 -5.50 10.87
C LEU A 261 -5.52 -4.22 10.18
N GLY A 262 -5.46 -4.19 8.84
CA GLY A 262 -5.00 -3.04 8.06
C GLY A 262 -5.83 -1.76 8.21
N SER A 263 -7.04 -1.86 8.77
CA SER A 263 -7.91 -0.69 9.02
C SER A 263 -7.44 0.19 10.17
N TYR A 264 -6.48 -0.26 10.98
CA TYR A 264 -6.04 0.42 12.20
C TYR A 264 -4.63 0.98 12.09
N ASP A 265 -4.40 2.08 12.80
CA ASP A 265 -3.06 2.64 13.00
C ASP A 265 -2.39 1.93 14.19
N PHE A 266 -1.47 1.03 13.90
CA PHE A 266 -0.78 0.22 14.90
C PHE A 266 0.33 0.96 15.67
N LYS A 267 0.68 2.22 15.32
CA LYS A 267 1.73 2.98 16.03
C LYS A 267 1.53 2.99 17.54
N ASN A 268 0.26 3.05 17.99
CA ASN A 268 -0.10 3.05 19.42
C ASN A 268 -0.24 1.65 20.03
N LEU A 269 -0.11 0.59 19.23
CA LEU A 269 -0.31 -0.80 19.64
C LEU A 269 1.00 -1.60 19.70
N LYS A 270 2.12 -0.97 19.32
CA LYS A 270 3.43 -1.62 19.31
C LYS A 270 3.74 -2.28 20.65
N GLY A 271 4.06 -3.56 20.61
CA GLY A 271 4.40 -4.37 21.78
C GLY A 271 3.21 -4.78 22.68
N LYS A 272 2.00 -4.29 22.40
CA LYS A 272 0.80 -4.67 23.15
C LYS A 272 0.27 -6.03 22.70
N LYS A 273 -0.37 -6.75 23.61
CA LYS A 273 -1.07 -8.00 23.30
C LYS A 273 -2.44 -7.69 22.71
N VAL A 274 -2.59 -7.98 21.41
CA VAL A 274 -3.80 -7.70 20.62
C VAL A 274 -4.45 -9.01 20.21
N SER A 275 -5.72 -9.21 20.55
CA SER A 275 -6.49 -10.36 20.12
C SER A 275 -7.32 -10.01 18.87
N LEU A 276 -7.07 -10.72 17.78
CA LEU A 276 -7.97 -10.71 16.62
C LEU A 276 -9.06 -11.76 16.83
N TRP A 277 -10.31 -11.30 16.87
CA TRP A 277 -11.49 -12.14 16.96
C TRP A 277 -12.04 -12.38 15.55
N THR A 278 -11.87 -13.58 15.07
CA THR A 278 -12.20 -14.01 13.71
C THR A 278 -12.60 -15.49 13.68
N ARG A 279 -12.81 -16.06 12.51
CA ARG A 279 -13.03 -17.50 12.32
C ARG A 279 -11.85 -18.35 12.85
N VAL A 280 -12.01 -19.64 12.83
CA VAL A 280 -10.93 -20.58 13.14
C VAL A 280 -9.90 -20.55 11.99
N LEU A 281 -8.68 -20.18 12.31
CA LEU A 281 -7.55 -20.13 11.38
C LEU A 281 -6.65 -21.36 11.53
N SER A 282 -6.08 -21.83 10.42
CA SER A 282 -5.02 -22.82 10.45
C SER A 282 -3.74 -22.25 11.09
N GLN A 283 -2.81 -23.12 11.48
CA GLN A 283 -1.55 -22.66 12.06
C GLN A 283 -0.75 -21.79 11.09
N GLY A 284 -0.65 -22.18 9.81
CA GLY A 284 0.05 -21.41 8.79
C GLY A 284 -0.57 -20.02 8.56
N GLN A 285 -1.92 -19.90 8.56
CA GLN A 285 -2.60 -18.61 8.46
C GLN A 285 -2.28 -17.69 9.65
N LYS A 286 -2.24 -18.25 10.87
CA LYS A 286 -1.86 -17.49 12.08
C LYS A 286 -0.41 -17.00 11.99
N GLU A 287 0.51 -17.85 11.59
CA GLU A 287 1.93 -17.52 11.43
C GLU A 287 2.14 -16.44 10.36
N THR A 288 1.44 -16.54 9.24
CA THR A 288 1.46 -15.50 8.18
C THR A 288 0.97 -14.15 8.71
N LEU A 289 -0.15 -14.12 9.43
CA LEU A 289 -0.65 -12.88 10.04
C LEU A 289 0.29 -12.32 11.09
N GLN A 290 0.87 -13.17 11.94
CA GLN A 290 1.86 -12.74 12.95
C GLN A 290 3.13 -12.19 12.31
N SER A 291 3.59 -12.79 11.22
CA SER A 291 4.75 -12.30 10.46
C SER A 291 4.45 -10.97 9.76
N LEU A 292 3.23 -10.81 9.26
CA LEU A 292 2.78 -9.57 8.61
C LEU A 292 2.65 -8.40 9.61
N TYR A 293 2.21 -8.70 10.85
CA TYR A 293 1.99 -7.73 11.93
C TYR A 293 2.95 -7.96 13.12
N TYR A 294 4.22 -8.17 12.82
CA TYR A 294 5.28 -8.52 13.78
C TYR A 294 5.56 -7.47 14.87
N ASP A 295 5.12 -6.24 14.67
CA ASP A 295 5.28 -5.10 15.60
C ASP A 295 4.26 -5.10 16.73
N ILE A 296 3.27 -6.00 16.70
CA ILE A 296 2.30 -6.24 17.77
C ILE A 296 2.38 -7.70 18.26
N ASN A 297 2.01 -7.94 19.51
CA ASN A 297 1.85 -9.32 19.99
C ASN A 297 0.47 -9.84 19.59
N LEU A 298 0.35 -10.27 18.31
CA LEU A 298 -0.92 -10.73 17.74
C LEU A 298 -1.24 -12.15 18.22
N VAL A 299 -2.40 -12.29 18.85
CA VAL A 299 -3.01 -13.56 19.25
C VAL A 299 -4.43 -13.67 18.69
N PHE A 300 -5.04 -14.84 18.75
CA PHE A 300 -6.33 -15.09 18.14
C PHE A 300 -7.33 -15.58 19.17
N ASN A 301 -8.52 -14.97 19.19
CA ASN A 301 -9.66 -15.34 20.03
C ASN A 301 -9.29 -15.48 21.53
N ASP A 302 -8.40 -14.63 22.03
CA ASP A 302 -7.89 -14.67 23.41
C ASP A 302 -8.54 -13.59 24.30
N ILE A 303 -9.31 -14.01 25.27
CA ILE A 303 -10.02 -13.14 26.20
C ILE A 303 -9.09 -12.36 27.15
N ASN A 304 -7.86 -12.84 27.36
CA ASN A 304 -6.91 -12.24 28.30
C ASN A 304 -6.08 -11.10 27.69
N SER A 305 -6.30 -10.78 26.40
CA SER A 305 -5.62 -9.67 25.74
C SER A 305 -6.04 -8.31 26.29
N GLU A 306 -5.21 -7.30 26.10
CA GLU A 306 -5.48 -5.92 26.50
C GLU A 306 -6.43 -5.23 25.51
N ILE A 307 -6.27 -5.57 24.25
CA ILE A 307 -6.96 -4.97 23.12
C ILE A 307 -7.62 -6.07 22.30
N HIS A 308 -8.86 -5.83 21.90
CA HIS A 308 -9.65 -6.76 21.11
C HIS A 308 -10.09 -6.11 19.80
N ILE A 309 -9.75 -6.76 18.68
CA ILE A 309 -10.19 -6.38 17.34
C ILE A 309 -11.17 -7.43 16.83
N TYR A 310 -12.36 -7.02 16.45
CA TYR A 310 -13.44 -7.91 16.03
C TYR A 310 -13.70 -7.80 14.54
N SER A 311 -13.57 -8.90 13.81
CA SER A 311 -14.04 -9.02 12.43
C SER A 311 -15.52 -9.44 12.45
N LEU A 312 -16.42 -8.46 12.34
CA LEU A 312 -17.86 -8.66 12.49
C LEU A 312 -18.46 -9.58 11.43
N ASN A 313 -17.78 -9.81 10.32
CA ASN A 313 -18.22 -10.70 9.24
C ASN A 313 -18.45 -12.15 9.69
N TYR A 314 -17.90 -12.56 10.83
CA TYR A 314 -17.95 -13.94 11.32
C TYR A 314 -18.88 -14.16 12.52
N TYR A 315 -19.64 -13.16 12.93
CA TYR A 315 -20.50 -13.24 14.11
C TYR A 315 -21.97 -12.99 13.76
N ASN A 316 -22.86 -13.78 14.34
CA ASN A 316 -24.25 -13.40 14.46
C ASN A 316 -24.45 -12.49 15.69
N GLU A 317 -25.67 -11.94 15.84
CA GLU A 317 -26.00 -11.00 16.91
C GLU A 317 -25.79 -11.60 18.32
N SER A 318 -26.21 -12.86 18.51
CA SER A 318 -26.13 -13.55 19.81
C SER A 318 -24.70 -13.87 20.21
N ASP A 319 -23.89 -14.36 19.26
CA ASP A 319 -22.50 -14.69 19.50
C ASP A 319 -21.67 -13.44 19.80
N LEU A 320 -21.93 -12.36 19.08
CA LEU A 320 -21.29 -11.07 19.33
C LEU A 320 -21.64 -10.52 20.73
N ASP A 321 -22.93 -10.54 21.13
CA ASP A 321 -23.39 -10.07 22.45
C ASP A 321 -22.70 -10.85 23.59
N ASN A 322 -22.68 -12.18 23.49
CA ASN A 322 -22.01 -13.05 24.46
C ASN A 322 -20.50 -12.77 24.55
N LEU A 323 -19.87 -12.52 23.43
CA LEU A 323 -18.44 -12.26 23.35
C LEU A 323 -18.07 -10.90 23.97
N LEU A 324 -18.83 -9.86 23.64
CA LEU A 324 -18.62 -8.51 24.18
C LEU A 324 -18.88 -8.44 25.70
N GLN A 325 -19.82 -9.25 26.21
CA GLN A 325 -20.01 -9.36 27.64
C GLN A 325 -18.76 -9.89 28.36
N LYS A 326 -18.04 -10.86 27.76
CA LYS A 326 -16.81 -11.44 28.34
C LYS A 326 -15.63 -10.50 28.29
N THR A 327 -15.58 -9.58 27.34
CA THR A 327 -14.49 -8.62 27.13
C THR A 327 -14.83 -7.21 27.60
N LYS A 328 -15.93 -7.04 28.31
CA LYS A 328 -16.40 -5.75 28.84
C LYS A 328 -15.32 -5.06 29.67
N GLY A 329 -15.14 -3.76 29.45
CA GLY A 329 -14.16 -2.94 30.13
C GLY A 329 -12.76 -2.97 29.51
N LYS A 330 -12.54 -3.72 28.45
CA LYS A 330 -11.31 -3.71 27.66
C LYS A 330 -11.41 -2.81 26.45
N GLN A 331 -10.27 -2.44 25.86
CA GLN A 331 -10.28 -1.69 24.61
C GLN A 331 -10.75 -2.57 23.47
N MET A 332 -11.74 -2.11 22.73
CA MET A 332 -12.38 -2.86 21.65
C MET A 332 -12.38 -2.03 20.36
N MET A 333 -12.14 -2.70 19.24
CA MET A 333 -12.21 -2.16 17.88
C MET A 333 -13.03 -3.12 17.03
N PHE A 334 -13.76 -2.58 16.06
CA PHE A 334 -14.70 -3.36 15.24
C PHE A 334 -14.49 -3.07 13.77
N TYR A 335 -14.54 -4.10 12.97
CA TYR A 335 -14.44 -4.01 11.52
C TYR A 335 -15.53 -4.86 10.85
N TYR A 336 -16.16 -4.30 9.84
CA TYR A 336 -17.10 -4.99 8.97
C TYR A 336 -16.80 -4.66 7.52
N GLN A 337 -16.71 -5.69 6.68
CA GLN A 337 -16.50 -5.55 5.25
C GLN A 337 -17.73 -5.97 4.47
N ASN A 338 -18.19 -5.10 3.58
CA ASN A 338 -19.18 -5.48 2.60
C ASN A 338 -18.53 -6.37 1.53
N GLN A 339 -18.91 -7.65 1.46
CA GLN A 339 -18.38 -8.60 0.48
C GLN A 339 -19.03 -8.48 -0.92
N ASN A 340 -20.09 -7.67 -1.07
CA ASN A 340 -20.92 -7.62 -2.27
C ASN A 340 -20.64 -6.40 -3.15
N HIS A 341 -19.37 -6.13 -3.48
CA HIS A 341 -18.96 -4.95 -4.27
C HIS A 341 -19.46 -4.90 -5.72
N HIS A 342 -20.14 -5.93 -6.24
CA HIS A 342 -20.48 -6.00 -7.68
C HIS A 342 -21.97 -5.89 -8.02
N GLU A 343 -22.85 -5.84 -7.02
CA GLU A 343 -24.28 -5.70 -7.25
C GLU A 343 -24.86 -4.62 -6.34
N THR A 344 -24.84 -3.38 -6.83
CA THR A 344 -25.60 -2.27 -6.22
C THR A 344 -27.08 -2.45 -6.52
N ASN A 345 -27.76 -3.19 -5.66
CA ASN A 345 -29.22 -3.23 -5.63
C ASN A 345 -29.65 -2.54 -4.32
N GLU A 346 -30.57 -1.57 -4.41
CA GLU A 346 -31.10 -0.79 -3.29
C GLU A 346 -31.60 -1.69 -2.13
N GLN A 347 -32.10 -2.88 -2.46
CA GLN A 347 -32.55 -3.87 -1.48
C GLN A 347 -31.39 -4.42 -0.64
N LYS A 348 -30.23 -4.74 -1.25
CA LYS A 348 -29.03 -5.24 -0.55
C LYS A 348 -28.37 -4.15 0.30
N GLU A 349 -28.40 -2.91 -0.15
CA GLU A 349 -27.91 -1.78 0.64
C GLU A 349 -28.75 -1.56 1.90
N ASN A 350 -30.06 -1.67 1.80
CA ASN A 350 -31.00 -1.60 2.93
C ASN A 350 -30.80 -2.75 3.92
N GLU A 351 -30.55 -3.98 3.44
CA GLU A 351 -30.24 -5.14 4.28
C GLU A 351 -28.92 -4.93 5.04
N LEU A 352 -27.87 -4.48 4.37
CA LEU A 352 -26.58 -4.15 4.97
C LEU A 352 -26.71 -3.08 6.07
N GLN A 353 -27.41 -1.99 5.77
CA GLN A 353 -27.65 -0.93 6.75
C GLN A 353 -28.46 -1.45 7.96
N SER A 354 -29.42 -2.34 7.73
CA SER A 354 -30.18 -2.98 8.80
C SER A 354 -29.30 -3.84 9.70
N GLN A 355 -28.41 -4.65 9.11
CA GLN A 355 -27.48 -5.50 9.86
C GLN A 355 -26.47 -4.68 10.66
N LEU A 356 -25.90 -3.63 10.05
CA LEU A 356 -25.00 -2.70 10.74
C LEU A 356 -25.69 -2.01 11.93
N LYS A 357 -26.95 -1.60 11.80
CA LYS A 357 -27.73 -1.03 12.91
C LYS A 357 -27.86 -2.00 14.09
N LYS A 358 -28.04 -3.29 13.82
CA LYS A 358 -28.13 -4.31 14.87
C LYS A 358 -26.80 -4.49 15.58
N TYR A 359 -25.69 -4.62 14.86
CA TYR A 359 -24.35 -4.69 15.46
C TYR A 359 -24.04 -3.45 16.30
N LEU A 360 -24.33 -2.25 15.81
CA LEU A 360 -24.15 -1.00 16.54
C LEU A 360 -24.96 -0.94 17.82
N SER A 361 -26.20 -1.46 17.81
CA SER A 361 -27.04 -1.56 19.01
C SER A 361 -26.42 -2.47 20.07
N ILE A 362 -25.86 -3.61 19.68
CA ILE A 362 -25.20 -4.55 20.59
C ILE A 362 -23.91 -3.93 21.14
N ILE A 363 -23.06 -3.39 20.28
CA ILE A 363 -21.79 -2.77 20.66
C ILE A 363 -22.00 -1.62 21.64
N GLY A 364 -23.02 -0.79 21.42
CA GLY A 364 -23.38 0.35 22.29
C GLY A 364 -23.67 -0.05 23.73
N LYS A 365 -24.20 -1.26 24.00
CA LYS A 365 -24.44 -1.76 25.36
C LYS A 365 -23.17 -1.92 26.19
N TYR A 366 -22.03 -2.19 25.55
CA TYR A 366 -20.77 -2.54 26.23
C TYR A 366 -19.73 -1.45 26.20
N THR A 367 -19.81 -0.52 25.27
CA THR A 367 -18.77 0.50 25.05
C THR A 367 -19.15 1.90 25.54
N GLY A 368 -20.44 2.16 25.75
CA GLY A 368 -20.94 3.48 26.20
C GLY A 368 -20.86 4.59 25.15
N TYR A 369 -20.49 4.27 23.91
CA TYR A 369 -20.41 5.25 22.83
C TYR A 369 -21.76 5.49 22.17
N SER A 370 -22.02 6.75 21.78
CA SER A 370 -23.24 7.12 21.03
C SER A 370 -23.14 6.77 19.55
N TRP A 371 -24.27 6.61 18.90
CA TRP A 371 -24.45 6.22 17.49
C TRP A 371 -23.55 7.00 16.51
N TRP A 372 -23.31 8.30 16.75
CA TRP A 372 -22.55 9.19 15.87
C TRP A 372 -21.03 8.98 15.93
N THR A 373 -20.50 8.46 17.00
CA THR A 373 -19.07 8.22 17.16
C THR A 373 -18.61 6.99 16.36
N TYR A 374 -19.49 6.03 16.13
CA TYR A 374 -19.19 4.77 15.43
C TYR A 374 -19.17 4.89 13.91
N ILE A 375 -20.03 5.72 13.30
CA ILE A 375 -20.07 5.88 11.83
C ILE A 375 -18.74 6.39 11.28
N ARG A 376 -17.95 7.12 12.04
CA ARG A 376 -16.62 7.57 11.65
C ARG A 376 -15.55 6.46 11.67
N HIS A 377 -15.77 5.35 12.37
CA HIS A 377 -14.83 4.24 12.50
C HIS A 377 -15.23 3.01 11.66
N PHE A 378 -16.48 2.94 11.22
CA PHE A 378 -16.91 1.95 10.25
C PHE A 378 -16.55 2.45 8.86
N ILE A 379 -15.44 1.94 8.31
CA ILE A 379 -15.11 2.15 6.91
C ILE A 379 -16.09 1.30 6.11
N ILE A 380 -17.23 1.90 5.74
CA ILE A 380 -18.04 1.39 4.66
C ILE A 380 -17.25 1.72 3.40
N LYS A 381 -16.43 0.78 2.95
CA LYS A 381 -15.88 0.87 1.59
C LYS A 381 -17.02 0.49 0.66
N SER A 382 -17.67 1.53 0.07
CA SER A 382 -18.47 1.40 -1.15
C SER A 382 -17.58 1.16 -2.35
#